data_17a8c9349ad302cdfbdc80a1b30cf0ef
#
_entry.id   17a8c9349ad302cdfbdc80a1b30cf0ef
#
_cell.length_a   1.000
_cell.length_b   1.000
_cell.length_c   1.000
_cell.angle_alpha   90.00
_cell.angle_beta   90.00
_cell.angle_gamma   90.00
#
_symmetry.space_group_name_H-M   'P 1'
#
loop_
_entity.id
_entity.type
_entity.pdbx_description
1 polymer ?
#
loop_
_entity_poly.entity_id
_entity_poly.type
_entity_poly.pdbx_seq_one_letter_code
_entity_poly.pdbx_strand_id
1 'polypeptide(L)'
;LIIDGMDQKKTCLPHFRRLPKDIGDECLVQMHLVGCLSYCQTIRPSVFITYPNIHNDPNLTVTVMQRVLQTWQGILPPVLYVQLDNTARENKNSTVFGYLSMLVERGIFKKIKVNFLLVGHTHDHIDQMFSRFSKKLARCDAFTLPTLSRMITEAYTPKPDVQHLDEVYDFKQFCMDGDGTSGRVLAPLNNISFNHVFLI
;
A
#
# COMPACT_ATOMS: atom_id res chain seq x y z
N LEU A 1 4.30 9.98 3.72
CA LEU A 1 3.51 8.89 3.18
C LEU A 1 3.91 7.59 3.88
N ILE A 2 2.98 6.91 4.52
CA ILE A 2 3.20 5.61 5.15
C ILE A 2 2.31 4.61 4.43
N ILE A 3 2.87 3.48 4.00
CA ILE A 3 2.12 2.41 3.31
C ILE A 3 2.45 1.08 3.98
N ASP A 4 1.42 0.29 4.26
CA ASP A 4 1.56 -1.04 4.84
C ASP A 4 0.37 -1.93 4.48
N GLY A 5 0.58 -3.25 4.53
CA GLY A 5 -0.45 -4.26 4.30
C GLY A 5 -1.09 -4.74 5.60
N MET A 6 -2.42 -4.83 5.62
CA MET A 6 -3.13 -5.45 6.75
C MET A 6 -3.01 -6.98 6.68
N ASP A 7 -2.97 -7.65 7.85
CA ASP A 7 -3.01 -9.11 7.93
C ASP A 7 -4.24 -9.69 7.19
N GLN A 8 -3.97 -10.42 6.12
CA GLN A 8 -4.98 -10.96 5.19
C GLN A 8 -5.97 -11.94 5.84
N LYS A 9 -5.56 -12.61 6.92
CA LYS A 9 -6.45 -13.55 7.63
C LYS A 9 -7.67 -12.87 8.24
N LYS A 10 -7.66 -11.55 8.36
CA LYS A 10 -8.75 -10.77 8.97
C LYS A 10 -9.74 -10.21 7.95
N THR A 11 -9.48 -10.35 6.67
CA THR A 11 -10.19 -9.64 5.59
C THR A 11 -10.71 -10.58 4.51
N CYS A 12 -11.37 -11.67 4.91
CA CYS A 12 -12.02 -12.59 3.98
C CYS A 12 -13.42 -12.12 3.60
N LEU A 13 -13.92 -12.55 2.47
CA LEU A 13 -15.32 -12.42 2.05
C LEU A 13 -15.89 -13.80 1.65
N PRO A 14 -17.10 -14.16 2.13
CA PRO A 14 -17.86 -13.44 3.15
C PRO A 14 -17.13 -13.38 4.49
N HIS A 15 -17.22 -12.23 5.18
CA HIS A 15 -16.63 -12.06 6.50
C HIS A 15 -17.68 -12.35 7.59
N PHE A 16 -17.33 -13.22 8.52
CA PHE A 16 -18.15 -13.57 9.68
C PHE A 16 -17.44 -13.15 10.97
N ARG A 17 -18.17 -12.49 11.88
CA ARG A 17 -17.67 -12.26 13.24
C ARG A 17 -17.43 -13.57 14.00
N ARG A 18 -18.18 -14.62 13.65
CA ARG A 18 -17.99 -16.01 14.08
C ARG A 18 -18.24 -16.90 12.88
N LEU A 19 -17.22 -17.61 12.44
CA LEU A 19 -17.34 -18.53 11.32
C LEU A 19 -18.32 -19.65 11.68
N PRO A 20 -19.39 -19.89 10.88
CA PRO A 20 -20.26 -21.05 11.04
C PRO A 20 -19.47 -22.35 10.90
N LYS A 21 -19.88 -23.40 11.62
CA LYS A 21 -19.15 -24.70 11.62
C LYS A 21 -19.17 -25.41 10.28
N ASP A 22 -20.17 -25.11 9.48
CA ASP A 22 -20.44 -25.74 8.19
C ASP A 22 -19.75 -25.01 7.00
N ILE A 23 -19.04 -23.90 7.30
CA ILE A 23 -18.29 -23.14 6.27
C ILE A 23 -16.80 -23.37 6.51
N GLY A 24 -16.15 -23.96 5.53
CA GLY A 24 -14.71 -24.14 5.50
C GLY A 24 -13.98 -22.91 4.94
N ASP A 25 -12.67 -22.85 5.16
CA ASP A 25 -11.82 -21.76 4.68
C ASP A 25 -11.83 -21.63 3.14
N GLU A 26 -12.12 -22.73 2.43
CA GLU A 26 -12.25 -22.78 0.96
C GLU A 26 -13.44 -21.97 0.43
N CYS A 27 -14.41 -21.67 1.29
CA CYS A 27 -15.56 -20.83 0.96
C CYS A 27 -15.27 -19.33 1.14
N LEU A 28 -14.09 -18.98 1.61
CA LEU A 28 -13.68 -17.62 1.95
C LEU A 28 -12.65 -17.08 0.94
N VAL A 29 -12.96 -15.95 0.33
CA VAL A 29 -12.03 -15.24 -0.54
C VAL A 29 -11.20 -14.26 0.31
N GLN A 30 -9.90 -14.48 0.40
CA GLN A 30 -9.00 -13.56 1.10
C GLN A 30 -8.86 -12.27 0.32
N MET A 31 -9.27 -11.16 0.93
CA MET A 31 -9.09 -9.82 0.36
C MET A 31 -7.80 -9.21 0.90
N HIS A 32 -7.00 -8.60 0.03
CA HIS A 32 -5.83 -7.86 0.48
C HIS A 32 -6.21 -6.42 0.75
N LEU A 33 -5.83 -5.89 1.91
CA LEU A 33 -5.97 -4.49 2.27
C LEU A 33 -4.59 -3.85 2.37
N VAL A 34 -4.37 -2.84 1.55
CA VAL A 34 -3.20 -1.97 1.67
C VAL A 34 -3.66 -0.63 2.19
N GLY A 35 -3.18 -0.26 3.37
CA GLY A 35 -3.43 1.04 3.97
C GLY A 35 -2.37 2.05 3.58
N CYS A 36 -2.79 3.30 3.48
CA CYS A 36 -1.91 4.42 3.25
C CYS A 36 -2.31 5.60 4.12
N LEU A 37 -1.35 6.19 4.82
CA LEU A 37 -1.52 7.45 5.53
C LEU A 37 -0.67 8.53 4.86
N SER A 38 -1.32 9.53 4.30
CA SER A 38 -0.65 10.69 3.73
C SER A 38 -0.75 11.89 4.66
N TYR A 39 0.36 12.60 4.84
CA TYR A 39 0.49 13.78 5.70
C TYR A 39 0.84 15.00 4.86
N CYS A 40 -0.10 15.42 4.03
CA CYS A 40 0.02 16.64 3.26
C CYS A 40 -1.03 17.64 3.76
N GLN A 41 -0.62 18.60 4.59
CA GLN A 41 -1.47 19.56 5.31
C GLN A 41 -2.40 18.92 6.37
N THR A 42 -3.13 17.87 6.01
CA THR A 42 -3.99 17.09 6.92
C THR A 42 -3.69 15.60 6.73
N ILE A 43 -4.02 14.80 7.76
CA ILE A 43 -3.92 13.34 7.64
C ILE A 43 -5.05 12.86 6.74
N ARG A 44 -4.67 12.16 5.67
CA ARG A 44 -5.62 11.52 4.73
C ARG A 44 -5.35 10.03 4.69
N PRO A 45 -6.18 9.23 5.36
CA PRO A 45 -6.12 7.79 5.25
C PRO A 45 -6.74 7.33 3.93
N SER A 46 -6.10 6.40 3.27
CA SER A 46 -6.62 5.69 2.09
C SER A 46 -6.47 4.20 2.31
N VAL A 47 -7.41 3.42 1.80
CA VAL A 47 -7.37 1.96 1.86
C VAL A 47 -7.67 1.41 0.48
N PHE A 48 -6.80 0.54 0.01
CA PHE A 48 -6.95 -0.14 -1.27
C PHE A 48 -7.25 -1.61 -1.01
N ILE A 49 -8.36 -2.09 -1.57
CA ILE A 49 -8.80 -3.47 -1.44
C ILE A 49 -8.60 -4.15 -2.80
N THR A 50 -7.90 -5.30 -2.78
CA THR A 50 -7.68 -6.11 -3.98
C THR A 50 -8.17 -7.54 -3.77
N TYR A 51 -8.53 -8.20 -4.87
CA TYR A 51 -8.80 -9.63 -4.91
C TYR A 51 -7.48 -10.44 -4.94
N PRO A 52 -7.52 -11.75 -4.62
CA PRO A 52 -6.33 -12.61 -4.59
C PRO A 52 -5.59 -12.76 -5.92
N ASN A 53 -6.23 -12.44 -7.04
CA ASN A 53 -5.59 -12.43 -8.37
C ASN A 53 -4.57 -11.29 -8.53
N ILE A 54 -4.65 -10.27 -7.70
CA ILE A 54 -3.63 -9.21 -7.64
C ILE A 54 -2.61 -9.57 -6.57
N HIS A 55 -1.39 -9.80 -7.00
CA HIS A 55 -0.31 -10.19 -6.10
C HIS A 55 0.21 -9.01 -5.28
N ASN A 56 0.61 -9.29 -4.04
CA ASN A 56 1.41 -8.36 -3.24
C ASN A 56 2.83 -8.35 -3.79
N ASP A 57 3.07 -7.40 -4.69
CA ASP A 57 4.33 -7.23 -5.38
C ASP A 57 4.67 -5.73 -5.55
N PRO A 58 5.82 -5.38 -6.13
CA PRO A 58 6.19 -3.98 -6.35
C PRO A 58 5.19 -3.19 -7.19
N ASN A 59 4.50 -3.83 -8.13
CA ASN A 59 3.52 -3.18 -8.98
C ASN A 59 2.33 -2.65 -8.16
N LEU A 60 1.85 -3.45 -7.19
CA LEU A 60 0.80 -3.01 -6.27
C LEU A 60 1.27 -1.82 -5.41
N THR A 61 2.46 -1.92 -4.81
CA THR A 61 3.02 -0.84 -3.98
C THR A 61 3.13 0.47 -4.76
N VAL A 62 3.67 0.42 -5.98
CA VAL A 62 3.82 1.60 -6.85
C VAL A 62 2.45 2.13 -7.29
N THR A 63 1.50 1.24 -7.63
CA THR A 63 0.13 1.64 -7.99
C THR A 63 -0.54 2.39 -6.84
N VAL A 64 -0.43 1.89 -5.61
CA VAL A 64 -0.97 2.57 -4.41
C VAL A 64 -0.32 3.95 -4.23
N MET A 65 1.01 4.04 -4.32
CA MET A 65 1.71 5.34 -4.26
C MET A 65 1.19 6.31 -5.33
N GLN A 66 1.12 5.87 -6.57
CA GLN A 66 0.64 6.68 -7.70
C GLN A 66 -0.78 7.19 -7.47
N ARG A 67 -1.69 6.30 -7.07
CA ARG A 67 -3.09 6.66 -6.78
C ARG A 67 -3.19 7.70 -5.67
N VAL A 68 -2.44 7.53 -4.59
CA VAL A 68 -2.44 8.50 -3.48
C VAL A 68 -1.84 9.84 -3.90
N LEU A 69 -0.71 9.85 -4.61
CA LEU A 69 -0.08 11.09 -5.08
C LEU A 69 -0.99 11.85 -6.05
N GLN A 70 -1.76 11.16 -6.88
CA GLN A 70 -2.75 11.77 -7.78
C GLN A 70 -3.90 12.48 -7.03
N THR A 71 -4.20 12.08 -5.78
CA THR A 71 -5.21 12.77 -4.97
C THR A 71 -4.73 14.09 -4.37
N TRP A 72 -3.41 14.33 -4.37
CA TRP A 72 -2.85 15.57 -3.83
C TRP A 72 -3.11 16.73 -4.79
N GLN A 73 -3.79 17.74 -4.28
CA GLN A 73 -4.10 18.94 -5.04
C GLN A 73 -3.20 20.10 -4.59
N GLY A 74 -2.85 20.97 -5.55
CA GLY A 74 -2.05 22.14 -5.28
C GLY A 74 -0.54 21.91 -5.44
N ILE A 75 0.25 22.70 -4.71
CA ILE A 75 1.73 22.63 -4.80
C ILE A 75 2.22 21.46 -3.95
N LEU A 76 2.86 20.49 -4.60
CA LEU A 76 3.51 19.38 -3.90
C LEU A 76 4.68 19.87 -3.06
N PRO A 77 4.93 19.27 -1.88
CA PRO A 77 6.10 19.60 -1.08
C PRO A 77 7.39 19.22 -1.84
N PRO A 78 8.47 19.98 -1.71
CA PRO A 78 9.70 19.70 -2.43
C PRO A 78 10.37 18.39 -2.00
N VAL A 79 10.06 17.90 -0.80
CA VAL A 79 10.62 16.66 -0.24
C VAL A 79 9.49 15.70 0.12
N LEU A 80 9.55 14.50 -0.43
CA LEU A 80 8.64 13.41 -0.06
C LEU A 80 9.33 12.49 0.95
N TYR A 81 8.66 12.19 2.05
CA TYR A 81 9.05 11.14 3.00
C TYR A 81 8.16 9.94 2.79
N VAL A 82 8.76 8.78 2.51
CA VAL A 82 8.06 7.51 2.30
C VAL A 82 8.50 6.53 3.37
N GLN A 83 7.57 5.91 4.04
CA GLN A 83 7.80 4.84 5.00
C GLN A 83 7.09 3.57 4.53
N LEU A 84 7.81 2.48 4.46
CA LEU A 84 7.36 1.17 3.97
C LEU A 84 7.81 0.08 4.93
N ASP A 85 7.13 -1.08 4.88
CA ASP A 85 7.65 -2.29 5.48
C ASP A 85 8.94 -2.76 4.77
N ASN A 86 9.80 -3.44 5.53
CA ASN A 86 11.12 -3.90 5.08
C ASN A 86 11.06 -5.20 4.24
N THR A 87 9.98 -5.43 3.53
CA THR A 87 9.76 -6.60 2.69
C THR A 87 10.44 -6.43 1.34
N ALA A 88 11.49 -7.20 1.06
CA ALA A 88 12.23 -7.09 -0.20
C ALA A 88 11.34 -7.40 -1.42
N ARG A 89 10.46 -8.40 -1.30
CA ARG A 89 9.56 -8.83 -2.37
C ARG A 89 8.62 -7.72 -2.83
N GLU A 90 8.09 -6.92 -1.91
CA GLU A 90 7.02 -5.95 -2.17
C GLU A 90 7.55 -4.52 -2.26
N ASN A 91 8.43 -4.13 -1.34
CA ASN A 91 8.74 -2.73 -1.09
C ASN A 91 10.20 -2.36 -1.35
N LYS A 92 11.15 -3.23 -0.95
CA LYS A 92 12.58 -2.90 -0.97
C LYS A 92 13.27 -3.50 -2.18
N ASN A 93 12.95 -3.00 -3.36
CA ASN A 93 13.41 -3.55 -4.64
C ASN A 93 13.62 -2.47 -5.70
N SER A 94 14.27 -2.87 -6.81
CA SER A 94 14.61 -1.97 -7.90
C SER A 94 13.39 -1.28 -8.55
N THR A 95 12.23 -1.95 -8.63
CA THR A 95 11.03 -1.37 -9.24
C THR A 95 10.50 -0.18 -8.43
N VAL A 96 10.39 -0.33 -7.11
CA VAL A 96 9.95 0.75 -6.21
C VAL A 96 10.95 1.90 -6.24
N PHE A 97 12.26 1.62 -6.14
CA PHE A 97 13.27 2.66 -6.22
C PHE A 97 13.31 3.35 -7.59
N GLY A 98 13.12 2.59 -8.68
CA GLY A 98 13.04 3.14 -10.03
C GLY A 98 11.88 4.11 -10.21
N TYR A 99 10.70 3.75 -9.69
CA TYR A 99 9.56 4.66 -9.68
C TYR A 99 9.86 5.95 -8.90
N LEU A 100 10.42 5.84 -7.70
CA LEU A 100 10.76 7.00 -6.88
C LEU A 100 11.84 7.87 -7.54
N SER A 101 12.85 7.27 -8.17
CA SER A 101 13.85 7.99 -8.94
C SER A 101 13.25 8.75 -10.12
N MET A 102 12.31 8.13 -10.83
CA MET A 102 11.57 8.77 -11.91
C MET A 102 10.80 10.02 -11.44
N LEU A 103 10.20 9.98 -10.25
CA LEU A 103 9.51 11.15 -9.69
C LEU A 103 10.46 12.33 -9.44
N VAL A 104 11.69 12.06 -9.01
CA VAL A 104 12.72 13.10 -8.83
C VAL A 104 13.24 13.59 -10.17
N GLU A 105 13.55 12.70 -11.10
CA GLU A 105 14.04 13.06 -12.44
C GLU A 105 13.03 13.92 -13.24
N ARG A 106 11.72 13.62 -13.06
CA ARG A 106 10.65 14.42 -13.69
C ARG A 106 10.36 15.73 -12.95
N GLY A 107 11.11 16.03 -11.89
CA GLY A 107 10.96 17.26 -11.11
C GLY A 107 9.67 17.34 -10.29
N ILE A 108 8.96 16.21 -10.09
CA ILE A 108 7.76 16.16 -9.24
C ILE A 108 8.14 16.42 -7.79
N PHE A 109 9.26 15.83 -7.35
CA PHE A 109 9.89 16.13 -6.06
C PHE A 109 11.35 16.51 -6.28
N LYS A 110 11.89 17.39 -5.45
CA LYS A 110 13.34 17.70 -5.45
C LYS A 110 14.15 16.59 -4.80
N LYS A 111 13.53 15.84 -3.90
CA LYS A 111 14.16 14.81 -3.08
C LYS A 111 13.13 13.86 -2.52
N ILE A 112 13.48 12.58 -2.42
CA ILE A 112 12.66 11.57 -1.73
C ILE A 112 13.50 10.87 -0.68
N LYS A 113 12.99 10.80 0.56
CA LYS A 113 13.59 10.02 1.64
C LYS A 113 12.73 8.78 1.89
N VAL A 114 13.31 7.62 1.70
CA VAL A 114 12.65 6.34 1.94
C VAL A 114 13.17 5.74 3.23
N ASN A 115 12.26 5.37 4.11
CA ASN A 115 12.55 4.68 5.36
C ASN A 115 11.86 3.32 5.38
N PHE A 116 12.60 2.28 5.76
CA PHE A 116 12.07 0.95 5.97
C PHE A 116 12.04 0.64 7.47
N LEU A 117 10.89 0.20 7.96
CA LEU A 117 10.72 -0.14 9.37
C LEU A 117 11.65 -1.27 9.77
N LEU A 118 12.27 -1.13 10.94
CA LEU A 118 13.01 -2.22 11.55
C LEU A 118 12.04 -3.32 12.00
N VAL A 119 12.40 -4.58 11.78
CA VAL A 119 11.62 -5.73 12.23
C VAL A 119 11.39 -5.63 13.75
N GLY A 120 10.13 -5.72 14.16
CA GLY A 120 9.75 -5.64 15.59
C GLY A 120 9.39 -4.25 16.12
N HIS A 121 9.51 -3.19 15.32
CA HIS A 121 9.06 -1.84 15.69
C HIS A 121 7.69 -1.53 15.07
N THR A 122 6.65 -2.23 15.53
CA THR A 122 5.32 -2.30 14.91
C THR A 122 4.25 -1.40 15.55
N HIS A 123 4.60 -0.29 16.18
CA HIS A 123 3.60 0.63 16.75
C HIS A 123 3.52 1.95 15.99
N ASP A 124 3.28 1.86 14.69
CA ASP A 124 3.08 3.03 13.85
C ASP A 124 1.58 3.43 13.77
N HIS A 125 1.34 4.63 13.27
CA HIS A 125 -0.01 5.16 13.06
C HIS A 125 -0.86 4.27 12.16
N ILE A 126 -0.25 3.57 11.20
CA ILE A 126 -0.96 2.67 10.30
C ILE A 126 -1.44 1.40 11.03
N ASP A 127 -0.66 0.87 11.97
CA ASP A 127 -1.07 -0.25 12.83
C ASP A 127 -2.25 0.12 13.72
N GLN A 128 -2.29 1.37 14.20
CA GLN A 128 -3.44 1.88 14.94
C GLN A 128 -4.70 1.89 14.07
N MET A 129 -4.59 2.30 12.81
CA MET A 129 -5.68 2.26 11.85
C MET A 129 -6.17 0.82 11.64
N PHE A 130 -5.27 -0.13 11.38
CA PHE A 130 -5.61 -1.55 11.21
C PHE A 130 -6.19 -2.19 12.47
N SER A 131 -5.74 -1.76 13.65
CA SER A 131 -6.35 -2.17 14.92
C SER A 131 -7.82 -1.75 15.02
N ARG A 132 -8.17 -0.54 14.55
CA ARG A 132 -9.57 -0.08 14.52
C ARG A 132 -10.40 -0.90 13.53
N PHE A 133 -9.86 -1.21 12.35
CA PHE A 133 -10.52 -2.09 11.39
C PHE A 133 -10.77 -3.47 12.00
N SER A 134 -9.75 -4.10 12.58
CA SER A 134 -9.86 -5.40 13.23
C SER A 134 -10.93 -5.42 14.32
N LYS A 135 -11.02 -4.36 15.16
CA LYS A 135 -12.05 -4.24 16.20
C LYS A 135 -13.47 -4.11 15.63
N LYS A 136 -13.64 -3.44 14.48
CA LYS A 136 -14.92 -3.31 13.79
C LYS A 136 -15.34 -4.65 13.19
N LEU A 137 -14.39 -5.30 12.46
CA LEU A 137 -14.61 -6.62 11.85
C LEU A 137 -14.95 -7.70 12.86
N ALA A 138 -14.31 -7.71 14.03
CA ALA A 138 -14.62 -8.66 15.09
C ALA A 138 -16.06 -8.57 15.65
N ARG A 139 -16.81 -7.52 15.30
CA ARG A 139 -18.16 -7.25 15.85
C ARG A 139 -19.28 -7.36 14.82
N CYS A 140 -18.95 -7.37 13.54
CA CYS A 140 -19.96 -7.29 12.48
C CYS A 140 -19.63 -8.28 11.37
N ASP A 141 -20.67 -8.76 10.70
CA ASP A 141 -20.55 -9.59 9.50
C ASP A 141 -20.53 -8.71 8.24
N ALA A 142 -19.77 -9.11 7.21
CA ALA A 142 -19.75 -8.45 5.91
C ALA A 142 -19.76 -9.51 4.80
N PHE A 143 -20.86 -9.65 4.12
CA PHE A 143 -21.00 -10.68 3.08
C PHE A 143 -20.61 -10.18 1.68
N THR A 144 -20.49 -8.87 1.52
CA THR A 144 -20.19 -8.23 0.26
C THR A 144 -19.08 -7.20 0.40
N LEU A 145 -18.40 -6.93 -0.69
CA LEU A 145 -17.34 -5.96 -0.76
C LEU A 145 -17.80 -4.52 -0.42
N PRO A 146 -18.97 -4.02 -0.89
CA PRO A 146 -19.49 -2.72 -0.44
C PRO A 146 -19.74 -2.66 1.08
N THR A 147 -20.20 -3.76 1.69
CA THR A 147 -20.40 -3.82 3.13
C THR A 147 -19.06 -3.76 3.87
N LEU A 148 -18.05 -4.51 3.41
CA LEU A 148 -16.71 -4.47 3.97
C LEU A 148 -16.11 -3.06 3.87
N SER A 149 -16.19 -2.43 2.70
CA SER A 149 -15.70 -1.07 2.45
C SER A 149 -16.35 -0.04 3.39
N ARG A 150 -17.66 -0.12 3.57
CA ARG A 150 -18.39 0.73 4.51
C ARG A 150 -17.91 0.54 5.95
N MET A 151 -17.72 -0.71 6.38
CA MET A 151 -17.23 -1.02 7.73
C MET A 151 -15.84 -0.44 7.98
N ILE A 152 -14.95 -0.52 7.00
CA ILE A 152 -13.61 0.06 7.05
C ILE A 152 -13.70 1.59 7.13
N THR A 153 -14.52 2.21 6.27
CA THR A 153 -14.74 3.66 6.27
C THR A 153 -15.25 4.18 7.61
N GLU A 154 -16.15 3.43 8.26
CA GLU A 154 -16.73 3.81 9.56
C GLU A 154 -15.82 3.52 10.76
N ALA A 155 -14.79 2.71 10.61
CA ALA A 155 -13.96 2.23 11.71
C ALA A 155 -12.88 3.21 12.16
N TYR A 156 -12.56 4.23 11.35
CA TYR A 156 -11.46 5.15 11.60
C TYR A 156 -11.86 6.61 11.37
N THR A 157 -11.17 7.51 12.08
CA THR A 157 -11.35 8.97 11.93
C THR A 157 -9.97 9.63 11.81
N PRO A 158 -9.72 10.46 10.79
CA PRO A 158 -10.63 10.82 9.71
C PRO A 158 -11.02 9.60 8.84
N LYS A 159 -12.18 9.63 8.22
CA LYS A 159 -12.69 8.51 7.41
C LYS A 159 -11.74 8.22 6.27
N PRO A 160 -11.29 6.95 6.09
CA PRO A 160 -10.46 6.58 4.97
C PRO A 160 -11.23 6.64 3.65
N ASP A 161 -10.53 7.06 2.60
CA ASP A 161 -10.95 6.84 1.23
C ASP A 161 -10.70 5.37 0.87
N VAL A 162 -11.77 4.61 0.65
CA VAL A 162 -11.68 3.17 0.37
C VAL A 162 -11.90 2.94 -1.11
N GLN A 163 -10.88 2.45 -1.78
CA GLN A 163 -10.88 2.16 -3.21
C GLN A 163 -10.69 0.67 -3.47
N HIS A 164 -11.29 0.22 -4.56
CA HIS A 164 -11.05 -1.11 -5.11
C HIS A 164 -10.05 -1.01 -6.23
N LEU A 165 -9.08 -1.91 -6.26
CA LEU A 165 -8.17 -2.07 -7.38
C LEU A 165 -8.46 -3.42 -8.04
N ASP A 166 -9.00 -3.35 -9.25
CA ASP A 166 -9.23 -4.52 -10.11
C ASP A 166 -8.03 -4.80 -11.00
N GLU A 167 -7.15 -3.79 -11.16
CA GLU A 167 -5.93 -3.85 -11.95
C GLU A 167 -4.82 -3.03 -11.29
N VAL A 168 -3.58 -3.36 -11.60
CA VAL A 168 -2.38 -2.64 -11.20
C VAL A 168 -1.55 -2.29 -12.42
N TYR A 169 -0.79 -1.19 -12.34
CA TYR A 169 0.13 -0.81 -13.41
C TYR A 169 1.33 -1.74 -13.43
N ASP A 170 1.77 -2.18 -14.59
CA ASP A 170 2.98 -2.99 -14.73
C ASP A 170 4.24 -2.12 -14.79
N PHE A 171 4.58 -1.53 -13.65
CA PHE A 171 5.80 -0.73 -13.53
C PHE A 171 7.07 -1.55 -13.66
N LYS A 172 7.02 -2.83 -13.31
CA LYS A 172 8.16 -3.72 -13.46
C LYS A 172 8.54 -3.87 -14.94
N GLN A 173 7.55 -4.13 -15.79
CA GLN A 173 7.73 -4.19 -17.24
C GLN A 173 8.17 -2.82 -17.78
N PHE A 174 7.46 -1.76 -17.40
CA PHE A 174 7.81 -0.38 -17.81
C PHE A 174 9.25 0.00 -17.46
N CYS A 175 9.74 -0.38 -16.27
CA CYS A 175 11.13 -0.12 -15.86
C CYS A 175 12.14 -0.98 -16.61
N MET A 176 11.75 -2.17 -17.11
CA MET A 176 12.62 -3.05 -17.89
C MET A 176 12.71 -2.63 -19.36
N ASP A 177 11.58 -2.26 -19.96
CA ASP A 177 11.48 -1.97 -21.39
C ASP A 177 11.84 -0.50 -21.73
N GLY A 178 11.82 0.37 -20.71
CA GLY A 178 11.92 1.81 -20.90
C GLY A 178 10.64 2.40 -21.54
N ASP A 179 10.61 3.72 -21.67
CA ASP A 179 9.54 4.45 -22.37
C ASP A 179 9.71 4.49 -23.89
N GLY A 180 10.53 3.61 -24.44
CA GLY A 180 10.87 3.57 -25.87
C GLY A 180 11.81 4.71 -26.34
N THR A 181 12.04 5.71 -25.49
CA THR A 181 12.87 6.88 -25.86
C THR A 181 14.27 6.85 -25.25
N SER A 182 14.53 6.03 -24.25
CA SER A 182 15.84 6.06 -23.56
C SER A 182 16.37 4.73 -23.06
N GLY A 183 15.82 3.58 -23.35
CA GLY A 183 16.43 2.27 -23.04
C GLY A 183 16.96 2.13 -21.59
N ARG A 184 16.31 2.73 -20.60
CA ARG A 184 16.79 2.74 -19.21
C ARG A 184 16.49 1.39 -18.55
N VAL A 185 17.48 0.53 -18.62
CA VAL A 185 17.56 -0.62 -17.73
C VAL A 185 17.89 -0.10 -16.34
N LEU A 186 17.01 -0.33 -15.36
CA LEU A 186 17.33 -0.06 -13.97
C LEU A 186 18.60 -0.83 -13.61
N ALA A 187 19.66 -0.12 -13.29
CA ALA A 187 20.87 -0.74 -12.78
C ALA A 187 20.55 -1.55 -11.51
N PRO A 188 21.13 -2.76 -11.33
CA PRO A 188 20.91 -3.54 -10.13
C PRO A 188 21.38 -2.75 -8.91
N LEU A 189 20.50 -2.59 -7.94
CA LEU A 189 20.83 -1.92 -6.69
C LEU A 189 21.55 -2.92 -5.78
N ASN A 190 22.83 -2.67 -5.52
CA ASN A 190 23.64 -3.49 -4.63
C ASN A 190 23.44 -3.06 -3.17
N ASN A 191 23.49 -4.02 -2.23
CA ASN A 191 23.49 -3.77 -0.77
C ASN A 191 22.23 -3.08 -0.21
N ILE A 192 21.09 -3.14 -0.90
CA ILE A 192 19.83 -2.54 -0.37
C ILE A 192 19.37 -3.25 0.91
N SER A 193 19.70 -4.51 1.12
CA SER A 193 19.24 -5.31 2.25
C SER A 193 19.67 -4.75 3.62
N PHE A 194 20.84 -4.14 3.71
CA PHE A 194 21.42 -3.68 4.99
C PHE A 194 21.01 -2.28 5.39
N ASN A 195 20.64 -1.43 4.45
CA ASN A 195 20.27 -0.05 4.73
C ASN A 195 18.77 0.09 4.96
N HIS A 196 18.37 0.91 5.92
CA HIS A 196 16.95 1.16 6.24
C HIS A 196 16.49 2.56 5.82
N VAL A 197 17.42 3.47 5.53
CA VAL A 197 17.13 4.83 5.07
C VAL A 197 17.85 5.08 3.77
N PHE A 198 17.12 5.58 2.78
CA PHE A 198 17.63 5.92 1.46
C PHE A 198 17.27 7.35 1.11
N LEU A 199 18.16 7.99 0.35
CA LEU A 199 17.98 9.32 -0.20
C LEU A 199 18.04 9.22 -1.72
N ILE A 200 16.99 9.69 -2.37
CA ILE A 200 16.85 9.77 -3.82
C ILE A 200 16.73 11.23 -4.23
#